data_bfee834b6aa77e23ec246d072e413dee
#
_entry.id   bfee834b6aa77e23ec246d072e413dee
#
_cell.length_a   1.000
_cell.length_b   1.000
_cell.length_c   1.000
_cell.angle_alpha   90.00
_cell.angle_beta   90.00
_cell.angle_gamma   90.00
#
_symmetry.space_group_name_H-M   'P 1'
#
loop_
_entity.id
_entity.type
_entity.pdbx_description
1 polymer ?
#
loop_
_entity_poly.entity_id
_entity_poly.type
_entity_poly.pdbx_seq_one_letter_code
_entity_poly.pdbx_strand_id
1 'polypeptide(L)'
;MHRVVALVRPVQSTFELGCAVEVFGTKRAGVPQHYEFEVCTETPGLVPTSAGYAMSVSRDLAALERAGTVIIPGWAPVEAPLSDRVHDALLRAHARGARLVTICSGVFALARTGLLDGRSATTHPGRAEQLRREFPRVRVEQDRLYVDHGDVATSAGAGAGIDLCLHLVQQDHGAAHAALLAQHMAMPPHREAPPASAGDALDGLLDWAGARLGTSLSVQDMAAYVGVSPRTLARRFARHLGTSPGGWLLSRRVAEARTLLEHTDLSVEVIAARVGLSSAVNLRRRFHARLGMTPSAYRRAARVP
;
A
#
# COMPACT_ATOMS: atom_id res chain seq x y z
N MET A 1 13.23 0.86 -25.51
CA MET A 1 12.51 1.32 -24.30
C MET A 1 11.60 0.19 -23.85
N HIS A 2 11.51 -0.01 -22.53
CA HIS A 2 10.61 -1.01 -21.95
C HIS A 2 9.16 -0.51 -22.04
N ARG A 3 8.27 -1.32 -22.58
CA ARG A 3 6.87 -0.92 -22.79
C ARG A 3 6.00 -1.35 -21.61
N VAL A 4 5.36 -0.36 -20.97
CA VAL A 4 4.43 -0.53 -19.86
C VAL A 4 3.03 -0.19 -20.34
N VAL A 5 2.09 -1.10 -20.22
CA VAL A 5 0.70 -0.92 -20.66
C VAL A 5 -0.24 -1.05 -19.46
N ALA A 6 -1.01 -0.01 -19.18
CA ALA A 6 -2.07 -0.07 -18.16
C ALA A 6 -3.37 -0.56 -18.79
N LEU A 7 -3.90 -1.67 -18.32
CA LEU A 7 -5.22 -2.19 -18.69
C LEU A 7 -6.28 -1.59 -17.77
N VAL A 8 -7.13 -0.72 -18.32
CA VAL A 8 -8.21 -0.06 -17.59
C VAL A 8 -9.58 -0.56 -18.00
N ARG A 9 -10.55 -0.35 -17.13
CA ARG A 9 -11.97 -0.66 -17.37
C ARG A 9 -12.89 0.38 -16.71
N PRO A 10 -14.17 0.47 -17.14
CA PRO A 10 -15.18 1.22 -16.36
C PRO A 10 -15.45 0.53 -14.99
N VAL A 11 -15.49 1.18 -13.89
CA VAL A 11 -15.19 2.54 -13.50
C VAL A 11 -13.73 2.57 -12.99
N GLN A 12 -12.85 3.29 -13.71
CA GLN A 12 -11.42 3.28 -13.37
C GLN A 12 -11.13 4.15 -12.16
N SER A 13 -10.42 3.59 -11.18
CA SER A 13 -9.83 4.40 -10.09
C SER A 13 -8.72 5.30 -10.63
N THR A 14 -8.87 6.60 -10.38
CA THR A 14 -7.93 7.61 -10.88
C THR A 14 -6.60 7.59 -10.15
N PHE A 15 -6.62 7.28 -8.86
CA PHE A 15 -5.39 7.30 -8.06
C PHE A 15 -4.48 6.11 -8.40
N GLU A 16 -5.03 4.91 -8.52
CA GLU A 16 -4.25 3.72 -8.85
C GLU A 16 -3.67 3.80 -10.27
N LEU A 17 -4.43 4.33 -11.23
CA LEU A 17 -3.91 4.61 -12.57
C LEU A 17 -2.84 5.71 -12.50
N GLY A 18 -3.07 6.76 -11.71
CA GLY A 18 -2.13 7.85 -11.49
C GLY A 18 -0.78 7.37 -10.98
N CYS A 19 -0.73 6.35 -10.11
CA CYS A 19 0.53 5.76 -9.65
C CYS A 19 1.39 5.26 -10.83
N ALA A 20 0.78 4.55 -11.78
CA ALA A 20 1.47 4.04 -12.95
C ALA A 20 1.85 5.16 -13.94
N VAL A 21 0.93 6.10 -14.19
CA VAL A 21 1.17 7.26 -15.07
C VAL A 21 2.34 8.10 -14.56
N GLU A 22 2.37 8.41 -13.27
CA GLU A 22 3.41 9.25 -12.68
C GLU A 22 4.79 8.60 -12.75
N VAL A 23 4.89 7.31 -12.50
CA VAL A 23 6.19 6.63 -12.48
C VAL A 23 6.68 6.29 -13.90
N PHE A 24 5.81 5.78 -14.78
CA PHE A 24 6.23 5.24 -16.07
C PHE A 24 5.92 6.16 -17.26
N GLY A 25 4.90 7.03 -17.14
CA GLY A 25 4.39 7.83 -18.25
C GLY A 25 4.81 9.30 -18.24
N THR A 26 4.97 9.90 -17.06
CA THR A 26 5.26 11.33 -16.95
C THR A 26 6.70 11.64 -17.30
N LYS A 27 6.92 12.42 -18.36
CA LYS A 27 8.26 12.93 -18.74
C LYS A 27 8.68 14.05 -17.79
N ARG A 28 9.91 13.97 -17.28
CA ARG A 28 10.48 14.95 -16.36
C ARG A 28 11.81 15.50 -16.89
N ALA A 29 12.00 16.81 -16.79
CA ALA A 29 13.26 17.43 -17.18
C ALA A 29 14.42 16.88 -16.34
N GLY A 30 15.51 16.48 -16.99
CA GLY A 30 16.68 15.92 -16.32
C GLY A 30 16.57 14.46 -15.87
N VAL A 31 15.43 13.80 -16.12
CA VAL A 31 15.25 12.36 -15.83
C VAL A 31 15.29 11.55 -17.14
N PRO A 32 16.20 10.58 -17.27
CA PRO A 32 16.21 9.70 -18.44
C PRO A 32 14.89 8.94 -18.64
N GLN A 33 14.38 8.91 -19.86
CA GLN A 33 13.16 8.19 -20.21
C GLN A 33 13.48 6.75 -20.58
N HIS A 34 13.15 5.81 -19.74
CA HIS A 34 13.39 4.38 -19.96
C HIS A 34 12.14 3.61 -20.39
N TYR A 35 10.96 4.18 -20.15
CA TYR A 35 9.67 3.54 -20.39
C TYR A 35 8.87 4.23 -21.49
N GLU A 36 8.13 3.43 -22.25
CA GLU A 36 7.05 3.85 -23.13
C GLU A 36 5.74 3.39 -22.47
N PHE A 37 4.93 4.35 -22.02
CA PHE A 37 3.71 4.08 -21.28
C PHE A 37 2.48 4.28 -22.17
N GLU A 38 1.59 3.29 -22.18
CA GLU A 38 0.32 3.32 -22.89
C GLU A 38 -0.83 2.88 -21.96
N VAL A 39 -2.05 3.34 -22.28
CA VAL A 39 -3.29 2.89 -21.62
C VAL A 39 -4.14 2.17 -22.65
N CYS A 40 -4.65 0.99 -22.30
CA CYS A 40 -5.57 0.22 -23.14
C CYS A 40 -6.82 -0.19 -22.36
N THR A 41 -7.87 -0.53 -23.10
CA THR A 41 -9.13 -1.06 -22.57
C THR A 41 -9.65 -2.16 -23.46
N GLU A 42 -10.56 -2.99 -22.98
CA GLU A 42 -11.16 -4.04 -23.80
C GLU A 42 -11.95 -3.49 -25.01
N THR A 43 -12.66 -2.38 -24.79
CA THR A 43 -13.42 -1.69 -25.82
C THR A 43 -13.00 -0.22 -25.84
N PRO A 44 -12.26 0.24 -26.88
CA PRO A 44 -11.86 1.63 -27.01
C PRO A 44 -13.04 2.59 -26.93
N GLY A 45 -12.80 3.76 -26.31
CA GLY A 45 -13.83 4.77 -26.14
C GLY A 45 -13.66 5.57 -24.83
N LEU A 46 -14.77 6.09 -24.33
CA LEU A 46 -14.81 6.80 -23.06
C LEU A 46 -14.88 5.80 -21.90
N VAL A 47 -13.92 5.86 -21.02
CA VAL A 47 -13.85 5.05 -19.80
C VAL A 47 -14.20 5.94 -18.60
N PRO A 48 -15.38 5.75 -17.97
CA PRO A 48 -15.75 6.45 -16.75
C PRO A 48 -14.77 6.18 -15.62
N THR A 49 -14.54 7.20 -14.79
CA THR A 49 -13.66 7.11 -13.62
C THR A 49 -14.45 7.21 -12.31
N SER A 50 -13.84 6.80 -11.22
CA SER A 50 -14.40 6.94 -9.88
C SER A 50 -14.51 8.40 -9.41
N ALA A 51 -13.85 9.34 -10.09
CA ALA A 51 -13.85 10.77 -9.76
C ALA A 51 -14.91 11.58 -10.53
N GLY A 52 -15.82 10.93 -11.29
CA GLY A 52 -16.96 11.59 -11.94
C GLY A 52 -16.66 12.20 -13.32
N TYR A 53 -15.46 11.98 -13.86
CA TYR A 53 -15.14 12.31 -15.26
C TYR A 53 -14.86 11.03 -16.06
N ALA A 54 -14.75 11.15 -17.39
CA ALA A 54 -14.34 10.05 -18.25
C ALA A 54 -13.03 10.39 -18.98
N MET A 55 -12.20 9.38 -19.22
CA MET A 55 -11.01 9.48 -20.04
C MET A 55 -11.23 8.79 -21.39
N SER A 56 -10.66 9.34 -22.46
CA SER A 56 -10.67 8.71 -23.78
C SER A 56 -9.50 7.73 -23.90
N VAL A 57 -9.80 6.47 -24.18
CA VAL A 57 -8.80 5.41 -24.39
C VAL A 57 -8.97 4.85 -25.80
N SER A 58 -7.97 5.07 -26.64
CA SER A 58 -8.00 4.67 -28.06
C SER A 58 -7.39 3.30 -28.35
N ARG A 59 -6.63 2.74 -27.40
CA ARG A 59 -5.97 1.43 -27.57
C ARG A 59 -6.85 0.31 -27.04
N ASP A 60 -6.91 -0.79 -27.77
CA ASP A 60 -7.55 -2.04 -27.35
C ASP A 60 -6.52 -3.03 -26.75
N LEU A 61 -6.96 -4.27 -26.54
CA LEU A 61 -6.13 -5.34 -25.95
C LEU A 61 -4.92 -5.74 -26.81
N ALA A 62 -4.87 -5.37 -28.08
CA ALA A 62 -3.68 -5.63 -28.93
C ALA A 62 -2.42 -4.90 -28.41
N ALA A 63 -2.61 -3.82 -27.64
CA ALA A 63 -1.49 -3.14 -26.97
C ALA A 63 -0.73 -4.07 -26.00
N LEU A 64 -1.42 -5.04 -25.38
CA LEU A 64 -0.82 -6.02 -24.47
C LEU A 64 0.16 -6.97 -25.18
N GLU A 65 0.02 -7.17 -26.49
CA GLU A 65 0.89 -8.11 -27.25
C GLU A 65 2.35 -7.66 -27.28
N ARG A 66 2.61 -6.38 -27.09
CA ARG A 66 3.97 -5.81 -27.10
C ARG A 66 4.43 -5.29 -25.74
N ALA A 67 3.61 -5.51 -24.70
CA ALA A 67 3.94 -5.07 -23.35
C ALA A 67 5.07 -5.93 -22.76
N GLY A 68 6.06 -5.29 -22.14
CA GLY A 68 7.02 -5.93 -21.25
C GLY A 68 6.51 -5.95 -19.80
N THR A 69 5.64 -4.98 -19.47
CA THR A 69 4.91 -4.95 -18.20
C THR A 69 3.44 -4.55 -18.47
N VAL A 70 2.51 -5.30 -17.91
CA VAL A 70 1.08 -4.99 -17.90
C VAL A 70 0.68 -4.59 -16.48
N ILE A 71 0.05 -3.43 -16.32
CA ILE A 71 -0.46 -2.95 -15.03
C ILE A 71 -1.98 -3.00 -15.03
N ILE A 72 -2.59 -3.58 -13.98
CA ILE A 72 -4.02 -3.56 -13.74
C ILE A 72 -4.27 -2.62 -12.54
N PRO A 73 -4.55 -1.33 -12.78
CA PRO A 73 -4.65 -0.30 -11.74
C PRO A 73 -6.07 -0.27 -11.14
N GLY A 74 -6.42 -1.27 -10.36
CA GLY A 74 -7.75 -1.45 -9.80
C GLY A 74 -8.68 -2.30 -10.68
N TRP A 75 -9.71 -2.86 -10.02
CA TRP A 75 -10.80 -3.60 -10.65
C TRP A 75 -12.08 -3.36 -9.87
N ALA A 76 -12.99 -2.58 -10.40
CA ALA A 76 -14.21 -2.19 -9.72
C ALA A 76 -15.45 -2.36 -10.63
N PRO A 77 -16.56 -2.92 -10.12
CA PRO A 77 -16.63 -3.63 -8.85
C PRO A 77 -15.74 -4.88 -8.86
N VAL A 78 -15.23 -5.32 -7.69
CA VAL A 78 -14.30 -6.47 -7.61
C VAL A 78 -14.95 -7.78 -8.01
N GLU A 79 -16.26 -7.87 -7.92
CA GLU A 79 -17.09 -8.99 -8.34
C GLU A 79 -17.25 -9.08 -9.86
N ALA A 80 -16.93 -8.01 -10.59
CA ALA A 80 -17.08 -8.01 -12.03
C ALA A 80 -16.26 -9.13 -12.68
N PRO A 81 -16.87 -9.90 -13.58
CA PRO A 81 -16.18 -11.00 -14.23
C PRO A 81 -15.00 -10.50 -15.07
N LEU A 82 -14.02 -11.36 -15.24
CA LEU A 82 -12.99 -11.21 -16.25
C LEU A 82 -13.57 -11.78 -17.55
N SER A 83 -13.63 -10.99 -18.62
CA SER A 83 -14.05 -11.54 -19.91
C SER A 83 -13.00 -12.50 -20.48
N ASP A 84 -13.42 -13.47 -21.28
CA ASP A 84 -12.51 -14.41 -21.91
C ASP A 84 -11.42 -13.68 -22.73
N ARG A 85 -11.78 -12.59 -23.40
CA ARG A 85 -10.85 -11.76 -24.18
C ARG A 85 -9.73 -11.17 -23.29
N VAL A 86 -10.08 -10.60 -22.15
CA VAL A 86 -9.13 -10.01 -21.20
C VAL A 86 -8.31 -11.12 -20.54
N HIS A 87 -8.96 -12.21 -20.11
CA HIS A 87 -8.31 -13.38 -19.52
C HIS A 87 -7.21 -13.92 -20.45
N ASP A 88 -7.57 -14.23 -21.69
CA ASP A 88 -6.63 -14.78 -22.67
C ASP A 88 -5.52 -13.80 -23.03
N ALA A 89 -5.82 -12.49 -23.12
CA ALA A 89 -4.82 -11.48 -23.40
C ALA A 89 -3.77 -11.37 -22.28
N LEU A 90 -4.21 -11.45 -21.00
CA LEU A 90 -3.31 -11.47 -19.85
C LEU A 90 -2.43 -12.74 -19.85
N LEU A 91 -3.02 -13.92 -20.05
CA LEU A 91 -2.27 -15.16 -20.10
C LEU A 91 -1.26 -15.18 -21.26
N ARG A 92 -1.65 -14.70 -22.46
CA ARG A 92 -0.72 -14.57 -23.57
C ARG A 92 0.42 -13.60 -23.30
N ALA A 93 0.12 -12.45 -22.64
CA ALA A 93 1.16 -11.50 -22.26
C ALA A 93 2.15 -12.14 -21.27
N HIS A 94 1.66 -12.82 -20.24
CA HIS A 94 2.49 -13.54 -19.26
C HIS A 94 3.32 -14.63 -19.91
N ALA A 95 2.73 -15.45 -20.78
CA ALA A 95 3.43 -16.54 -21.49
C ALA A 95 4.58 -16.03 -22.41
N ARG A 96 4.50 -14.77 -22.87
CA ARG A 96 5.60 -14.10 -23.60
C ARG A 96 6.68 -13.51 -22.70
N GLY A 97 6.53 -13.62 -21.36
CA GLY A 97 7.46 -13.07 -20.39
C GLY A 97 7.13 -11.64 -19.95
N ALA A 98 5.95 -11.10 -20.27
CA ALA A 98 5.51 -9.84 -19.71
C ALA A 98 5.23 -9.98 -18.21
N ARG A 99 5.72 -9.04 -17.41
CA ARG A 99 5.42 -8.93 -15.99
C ARG A 99 4.00 -8.42 -15.80
N LEU A 100 3.17 -9.11 -15.00
CA LEU A 100 1.82 -8.66 -14.66
C LEU A 100 1.81 -8.00 -13.27
N VAL A 101 1.37 -6.77 -13.21
CA VAL A 101 1.41 -5.93 -11.99
C VAL A 101 0.00 -5.50 -11.64
N THR A 102 -0.37 -5.59 -10.37
CA THR A 102 -1.67 -5.13 -9.92
C THR A 102 -1.57 -4.11 -8.79
N ILE A 103 -2.41 -3.11 -8.82
CA ILE A 103 -2.52 -2.11 -7.76
C ILE A 103 -3.90 -2.26 -7.12
N CYS A 104 -3.94 -2.31 -5.78
CA CYS A 104 -5.19 -2.32 -5.01
C CYS A 104 -6.10 -3.52 -5.39
N SER A 105 -7.33 -3.26 -5.82
CA SER A 105 -8.31 -4.27 -6.25
C SER A 105 -7.98 -4.94 -7.60
N GLY A 106 -6.97 -4.48 -8.33
CA GLY A 106 -6.51 -5.12 -9.56
C GLY A 106 -6.14 -6.60 -9.40
N VAL A 107 -5.72 -6.99 -8.19
CA VAL A 107 -5.40 -8.38 -7.84
C VAL A 107 -6.55 -9.36 -8.09
N PHE A 108 -7.81 -8.91 -7.97
CA PHE A 108 -8.98 -9.77 -8.24
C PHE A 108 -9.05 -10.20 -9.71
N ALA A 109 -8.68 -9.33 -10.64
CA ALA A 109 -8.58 -9.70 -12.06
C ALA A 109 -7.44 -10.71 -12.28
N LEU A 110 -6.27 -10.48 -11.67
CA LEU A 110 -5.13 -11.39 -11.79
C LEU A 110 -5.41 -12.74 -11.12
N ALA A 111 -6.07 -12.77 -9.97
CA ALA A 111 -6.44 -14.02 -9.29
C ALA A 111 -7.39 -14.90 -10.15
N ARG A 112 -8.29 -14.27 -10.93
CA ARG A 112 -9.16 -14.98 -11.86
C ARG A 112 -8.42 -15.69 -13.00
N THR A 113 -7.21 -15.30 -13.32
CA THR A 113 -6.39 -15.99 -14.32
C THR A 113 -5.74 -17.28 -13.81
N GLY A 114 -5.78 -17.52 -12.48
CA GLY A 114 -5.07 -18.65 -11.84
C GLY A 114 -3.58 -18.44 -11.62
N LEU A 115 -2.99 -17.35 -12.12
CA LEU A 115 -1.54 -17.09 -11.98
C LEU A 115 -1.07 -16.83 -10.55
N LEU A 116 -1.99 -16.55 -9.64
CA LEU A 116 -1.69 -16.37 -8.21
C LEU A 116 -1.89 -17.64 -7.37
N ASP A 117 -2.36 -18.74 -7.96
CA ASP A 117 -2.60 -19.99 -7.23
C ASP A 117 -1.30 -20.53 -6.60
N GLY A 118 -1.35 -20.77 -5.28
CA GLY A 118 -0.19 -21.19 -4.50
C GLY A 118 0.86 -20.11 -4.22
N ARG A 119 0.63 -18.87 -4.69
CA ARG A 119 1.52 -17.72 -4.47
C ARG A 119 0.97 -16.80 -3.40
N SER A 120 1.86 -15.98 -2.82
CA SER A 120 1.45 -14.86 -1.96
C SER A 120 1.02 -13.66 -2.79
N ALA A 121 0.07 -12.88 -2.28
CA ALA A 121 -0.40 -11.64 -2.89
C ALA A 121 -0.91 -10.67 -1.83
N THR A 122 -0.88 -9.39 -2.12
CA THR A 122 -1.50 -8.36 -1.28
C THR A 122 -2.54 -7.55 -2.05
N THR A 123 -3.43 -6.91 -1.32
CA THR A 123 -4.49 -6.04 -1.84
C THR A 123 -4.81 -4.95 -0.82
N HIS A 124 -5.73 -4.06 -1.18
CA HIS A 124 -6.25 -3.07 -0.22
C HIS A 124 -6.72 -3.77 1.08
N PRO A 125 -6.32 -3.29 2.28
CA PRO A 125 -6.63 -3.95 3.55
C PRO A 125 -8.12 -4.28 3.72
N GLY A 126 -9.00 -3.37 3.32
CA GLY A 126 -10.46 -3.59 3.35
C GLY A 126 -10.99 -4.65 2.38
N ARG A 127 -10.14 -5.24 1.53
CA ARG A 127 -10.48 -6.29 0.55
C ARG A 127 -9.75 -7.60 0.80
N ALA A 128 -8.84 -7.64 1.75
CA ALA A 128 -8.00 -8.81 2.01
C ALA A 128 -8.84 -10.05 2.37
N GLU A 129 -9.85 -9.87 3.23
CA GLU A 129 -10.74 -10.97 3.63
C GLU A 129 -11.62 -11.47 2.47
N GLN A 130 -12.07 -10.56 1.61
CA GLN A 130 -12.81 -10.93 0.41
C GLN A 130 -11.91 -11.73 -0.55
N LEU A 131 -10.65 -11.32 -0.74
CA LEU A 131 -9.70 -12.04 -1.58
C LEU A 131 -9.42 -13.46 -1.05
N ARG A 132 -9.22 -13.62 0.26
CA ARG A 132 -9.04 -14.95 0.90
C ARG A 132 -10.24 -15.87 0.65
N ARG A 133 -11.45 -15.35 0.81
CA ARG A 133 -12.67 -16.11 0.64
C ARG A 133 -12.92 -16.53 -0.80
N GLU A 134 -12.69 -15.62 -1.77
CA GLU A 134 -12.97 -15.89 -3.18
C GLU A 134 -11.86 -16.71 -3.86
N PHE A 135 -10.61 -16.57 -3.38
CA PHE A 135 -9.44 -17.23 -3.96
C PHE A 135 -8.62 -17.96 -2.88
N PRO A 136 -9.13 -19.09 -2.35
CA PRO A 136 -8.52 -19.78 -1.20
C PRO A 136 -7.12 -20.38 -1.52
N ARG A 137 -6.74 -20.48 -2.78
CA ARG A 137 -5.39 -20.91 -3.20
C ARG A 137 -4.36 -19.77 -3.19
N VAL A 138 -4.79 -18.52 -2.99
CA VAL A 138 -3.91 -17.35 -2.88
C VAL A 138 -3.57 -17.11 -1.41
N ARG A 139 -2.29 -16.99 -1.08
CA ARG A 139 -1.85 -16.62 0.27
C ARG A 139 -1.89 -15.11 0.42
N VAL A 140 -2.92 -14.58 1.07
CA VAL A 140 -3.12 -13.14 1.20
C VAL A 140 -2.29 -12.56 2.35
N GLU A 141 -1.32 -11.73 2.02
CA GLU A 141 -0.44 -11.00 2.94
C GLU A 141 -0.96 -9.56 3.12
N GLN A 142 -1.80 -9.36 4.13
CA GLN A 142 -2.53 -8.10 4.35
C GLN A 142 -1.62 -6.94 4.75
N ASP A 143 -0.52 -7.21 5.47
CA ASP A 143 0.34 -6.19 6.08
C ASP A 143 1.53 -5.80 5.18
N ARG A 144 1.58 -6.35 3.97
CA ARG A 144 2.61 -6.00 2.99
C ARG A 144 2.18 -4.84 2.10
N LEU A 145 3.09 -3.91 1.88
CA LEU A 145 2.90 -2.83 0.89
C LEU A 145 2.77 -3.43 -0.52
N TYR A 146 3.62 -4.40 -0.83
CA TYR A 146 3.57 -5.13 -2.09
C TYR A 146 4.25 -6.51 -1.95
N VAL A 147 3.91 -7.40 -2.87
CA VAL A 147 4.53 -8.71 -3.06
C VAL A 147 4.99 -8.79 -4.51
N ASP A 148 6.24 -9.19 -4.74
CA ASP A 148 6.84 -9.31 -6.07
C ASP A 148 7.46 -10.71 -6.23
N HIS A 149 7.05 -11.42 -7.28
CA HIS A 149 7.56 -12.73 -7.70
C HIS A 149 8.42 -12.65 -8.97
N GLY A 150 8.70 -11.43 -9.47
CA GLY A 150 9.41 -11.19 -10.71
C GLY A 150 8.51 -11.18 -11.95
N ASP A 151 7.69 -12.20 -12.13
CA ASP A 151 6.72 -12.36 -13.23
C ASP A 151 5.35 -11.78 -12.91
N VAL A 152 4.94 -11.80 -11.64
CA VAL A 152 3.72 -11.17 -11.14
C VAL A 152 4.02 -10.36 -9.89
N ALA A 153 3.40 -9.18 -9.77
CA ALA A 153 3.53 -8.34 -8.58
C ALA A 153 2.18 -7.71 -8.20
N THR A 154 1.96 -7.56 -6.89
CA THR A 154 0.71 -7.02 -6.34
C THR A 154 0.99 -5.98 -5.27
N SER A 155 0.18 -4.93 -5.14
CA SER A 155 0.31 -3.93 -4.08
C SER A 155 -0.99 -3.64 -3.34
N ALA A 156 -0.86 -3.19 -2.09
CA ALA A 156 -1.97 -2.87 -1.20
C ALA A 156 -2.78 -1.63 -1.62
N GLY A 157 -2.40 -0.97 -2.71
CA GLY A 157 -3.09 0.21 -3.24
C GLY A 157 -2.61 1.53 -2.64
N ALA A 158 -3.19 2.64 -3.11
CA ALA A 158 -2.82 4.00 -2.70
C ALA A 158 -1.29 4.24 -2.78
N GLY A 159 -0.68 4.74 -1.70
CA GLY A 159 0.76 4.98 -1.65
C GLY A 159 1.63 3.74 -1.91
N ALA A 160 1.16 2.54 -1.52
CA ALA A 160 1.86 1.29 -1.81
C ALA A 160 1.91 0.96 -3.33
N GLY A 161 0.98 1.49 -4.13
CA GLY A 161 1.04 1.39 -5.59
C GLY A 161 2.26 2.13 -6.17
N ILE A 162 2.57 3.32 -5.63
CA ILE A 162 3.77 4.07 -6.00
C ILE A 162 5.04 3.35 -5.54
N ASP A 163 5.03 2.82 -4.29
CA ASP A 163 6.17 2.06 -3.76
C ASP A 163 6.47 0.84 -4.66
N LEU A 164 5.44 0.09 -5.10
CA LEU A 164 5.64 -1.00 -6.04
C LEU A 164 6.19 -0.51 -7.38
N CYS A 165 5.63 0.54 -7.97
CA CYS A 165 6.12 1.08 -9.25
C CYS A 165 7.59 1.53 -9.15
N LEU A 166 7.99 2.20 -8.07
CA LEU A 166 9.38 2.60 -7.84
C LEU A 166 10.30 1.40 -7.59
N HIS A 167 9.81 0.36 -6.91
CA HIS A 167 10.53 -0.91 -6.76
C HIS A 167 10.82 -1.55 -8.12
N LEU A 168 9.85 -1.59 -9.02
CA LEU A 168 10.05 -2.11 -10.37
C LEU A 168 11.08 -1.27 -11.15
N VAL A 169 11.03 0.06 -11.03
CA VAL A 169 12.07 0.93 -11.62
C VAL A 169 13.44 0.63 -11.04
N GLN A 170 13.54 0.38 -9.73
CA GLN A 170 14.80 0.01 -9.09
C GLN A 170 15.34 -1.33 -9.62
N GLN A 171 14.49 -2.32 -9.83
CA GLN A 171 14.87 -3.60 -10.43
C GLN A 171 15.34 -3.44 -11.88
N ASP A 172 14.63 -2.64 -12.67
CA ASP A 172 14.88 -2.48 -14.10
C ASP A 172 16.08 -1.56 -14.39
N HIS A 173 16.29 -0.49 -13.58
CA HIS A 173 17.24 0.61 -13.90
C HIS A 173 18.10 1.06 -12.71
N GLY A 174 18.01 0.34 -11.58
CA GLY A 174 18.83 0.57 -10.39
C GLY A 174 18.29 1.64 -9.43
N ALA A 175 18.81 1.60 -8.19
CA ALA A 175 18.34 2.43 -7.09
C ALA A 175 18.51 3.94 -7.34
N ALA A 176 19.57 4.35 -8.05
CA ALA A 176 19.81 5.75 -8.34
C ALA A 176 18.71 6.36 -9.22
N HIS A 177 18.22 5.64 -10.23
CA HIS A 177 17.16 6.10 -11.11
C HIS A 177 15.80 6.14 -10.37
N ALA A 178 15.49 5.13 -9.56
CA ALA A 178 14.28 5.12 -8.74
C ALA A 178 14.28 6.28 -7.72
N ALA A 179 15.42 6.57 -7.08
CA ALA A 179 15.55 7.69 -6.15
C ALA A 179 15.37 9.05 -6.84
N LEU A 180 15.92 9.21 -8.05
CA LEU A 180 15.76 10.42 -8.86
C LEU A 180 14.28 10.66 -9.20
N LEU A 181 13.56 9.63 -9.63
CA LEU A 181 12.11 9.70 -9.88
C LEU A 181 11.33 10.08 -8.61
N ALA A 182 11.59 9.41 -7.49
CA ALA A 182 10.93 9.70 -6.21
C ALA A 182 11.15 11.16 -5.77
N GLN A 183 12.37 11.69 -5.94
CA GLN A 183 12.69 13.09 -5.64
C GLN A 183 11.87 14.05 -6.51
N HIS A 184 11.77 13.82 -7.81
CA HIS A 184 10.96 14.64 -8.72
C HIS A 184 9.46 14.57 -8.44
N MET A 185 8.99 13.49 -7.83
CA MET A 185 7.59 13.34 -7.39
C MET A 185 7.36 13.95 -6.00
N ALA A 186 8.37 14.56 -5.36
CA ALA A 186 8.34 15.00 -3.97
C ALA A 186 7.89 13.90 -2.99
N MET A 187 8.19 12.64 -3.33
CA MET A 187 7.88 11.49 -2.50
C MET A 187 9.01 11.23 -1.50
N PRO A 188 8.70 10.74 -0.29
CA PRO A 188 9.74 10.23 0.60
C PRO A 188 10.54 9.12 -0.09
N PRO A 189 11.78 8.82 0.39
CA PRO A 189 12.55 7.71 -0.14
C PRO A 189 11.70 6.45 -0.23
N HIS A 190 11.89 5.71 -1.33
CA HIS A 190 11.18 4.46 -1.60
C HIS A 190 11.21 3.51 -0.39
N ARG A 191 10.03 3.03 0.00
CA ARG A 191 9.88 2.03 1.05
C ARG A 191 10.03 0.65 0.44
N GLU A 192 11.19 0.02 0.64
CA GLU A 192 11.37 -1.38 0.25
C GLU A 192 10.40 -2.26 1.03
N ALA A 193 9.71 -3.17 0.36
CA ALA A 193 9.05 -4.27 1.05
C ALA A 193 10.14 -5.12 1.70
N PRO A 194 10.07 -5.39 3.00
CA PRO A 194 11.07 -6.22 3.65
C PRO A 194 11.09 -7.61 3.01
N PRO A 195 12.27 -8.27 2.88
CA PRO A 195 12.35 -9.64 2.40
C PRO A 195 11.47 -10.56 3.24
N ALA A 196 10.88 -11.58 2.61
CA ALA A 196 9.85 -12.46 3.18
C ALA A 196 10.17 -13.06 4.56
N SER A 197 11.45 -13.14 4.94
CA SER A 197 11.90 -13.73 6.21
C SER A 197 12.15 -12.73 7.35
N ALA A 198 12.20 -11.41 7.07
CA ALA A 198 12.46 -10.39 8.10
C ALA A 198 11.21 -9.56 8.46
N GLY A 199 10.18 -9.53 7.57
CA GLY A 199 8.92 -8.83 7.79
C GLY A 199 8.01 -9.53 8.78
N ASP A 200 7.91 -10.85 8.69
CA ASP A 200 7.02 -11.66 9.55
C ASP A 200 7.23 -11.40 11.05
N ALA A 201 8.51 -11.17 11.47
CA ALA A 201 8.81 -10.91 12.87
C ALA A 201 8.49 -9.46 13.30
N LEU A 202 8.59 -8.47 12.40
CA LEU A 202 8.27 -7.07 12.73
C LEU A 202 6.77 -6.82 12.65
N ASP A 203 6.08 -7.36 11.65
CA ASP A 203 4.64 -7.22 11.49
C ASP A 203 3.89 -7.91 12.61
N GLY A 204 4.27 -9.16 12.95
CA GLY A 204 3.76 -9.85 14.13
C GLY A 204 4.03 -9.09 15.44
N LEU A 205 5.18 -8.38 15.54
CA LEU A 205 5.44 -7.49 16.67
C LEU A 205 4.51 -6.27 16.70
N LEU A 206 4.25 -5.64 15.54
CA LEU A 206 3.39 -4.45 15.46
C LEU A 206 1.95 -4.79 15.84
N ASP A 207 1.44 -5.93 15.39
CA ASP A 207 0.12 -6.44 15.74
C ASP A 207 0.03 -6.81 17.21
N TRP A 208 1.02 -7.56 17.70
CA TRP A 208 1.12 -7.93 19.11
C TRP A 208 1.18 -6.71 20.03
N ALA A 209 1.96 -5.69 19.66
CA ALA A 209 2.07 -4.44 20.40
C ALA A 209 0.82 -3.58 20.27
N GLY A 210 0.20 -3.56 19.09
CA GLY A 210 -1.07 -2.87 18.82
C GLY A 210 -2.21 -3.37 19.72
N ALA A 211 -2.34 -4.70 19.85
CA ALA A 211 -3.33 -5.32 20.74
C ALA A 211 -3.08 -5.05 22.26
N ARG A 212 -1.91 -4.52 22.61
CA ARG A 212 -1.47 -4.30 24.00
C ARG A 212 -1.21 -2.84 24.35
N LEU A 213 -1.68 -1.89 23.56
CA LEU A 213 -1.45 -0.44 23.77
C LEU A 213 -1.84 0.02 25.18
N GLY A 214 -2.92 -0.54 25.75
CA GLY A 214 -3.43 -0.21 27.07
C GLY A 214 -2.62 -0.75 28.25
N THR A 215 -1.62 -1.59 27.98
CA THR A 215 -0.76 -2.16 29.03
C THR A 215 0.52 -1.32 29.26
N SER A 216 1.31 -1.69 30.28
CA SER A 216 2.64 -1.10 30.55
C SER A 216 3.71 -1.51 29.53
N LEU A 217 3.33 -1.76 28.28
CA LEU A 217 4.23 -2.20 27.22
C LEU A 217 5.41 -1.25 27.04
N SER A 218 6.62 -1.81 27.11
CA SER A 218 7.90 -1.13 26.94
C SER A 218 8.63 -1.57 25.66
N VAL A 219 9.66 -0.81 25.26
CA VAL A 219 10.55 -1.20 24.15
C VAL A 219 11.32 -2.50 24.46
N GLN A 220 11.58 -2.77 25.74
CA GLN A 220 12.22 -4.02 26.16
C GLN A 220 11.32 -5.22 25.93
N ASP A 221 10.02 -5.10 26.26
CA ASP A 221 9.02 -6.15 26.00
C ASP A 221 8.88 -6.43 24.51
N MET A 222 8.86 -5.36 23.69
CA MET A 222 8.82 -5.48 22.24
C MET A 222 10.06 -6.20 21.70
N ALA A 223 11.24 -5.90 22.23
CA ALA A 223 12.49 -6.53 21.83
C ALA A 223 12.55 -8.01 22.24
N ALA A 224 12.07 -8.31 23.46
CA ALA A 224 11.96 -9.67 23.97
C ALA A 224 11.00 -10.53 23.15
N TYR A 225 9.86 -9.98 22.73
CA TYR A 225 8.88 -10.69 21.91
C TYR A 225 9.47 -11.22 20.60
N VAL A 226 10.33 -10.45 19.93
CA VAL A 226 10.99 -10.86 18.67
C VAL A 226 12.40 -11.41 18.88
N GLY A 227 12.81 -11.68 20.12
CA GLY A 227 14.10 -12.32 20.44
C GLY A 227 15.34 -11.51 20.06
N VAL A 228 15.28 -10.18 20.09
CA VAL A 228 16.41 -9.31 19.73
C VAL A 228 16.74 -8.30 20.84
N SER A 229 17.93 -7.68 20.76
CA SER A 229 18.26 -6.59 21.68
C SER A 229 17.45 -5.32 21.35
N PRO A 230 17.18 -4.42 22.34
CA PRO A 230 16.54 -3.13 22.09
C PRO A 230 17.25 -2.28 21.03
N ARG A 231 18.58 -2.35 20.95
CA ARG A 231 19.40 -1.69 19.93
C ARG A 231 19.13 -2.24 18.53
N THR A 232 19.02 -3.55 18.40
CA THR A 232 18.68 -4.21 17.13
C THR A 232 17.27 -3.86 16.71
N LEU A 233 16.31 -3.87 17.64
CA LEU A 233 14.93 -3.45 17.38
C LEU A 233 14.87 -1.99 16.92
N ALA A 234 15.57 -1.07 17.61
CA ALA A 234 15.62 0.34 17.22
C ALA A 234 16.15 0.54 15.79
N ARG A 235 17.19 -0.20 15.40
CA ARG A 235 17.74 -0.18 14.04
C ARG A 235 16.74 -0.70 13.00
N ARG A 236 16.01 -1.79 13.32
CA ARG A 236 14.94 -2.33 12.46
C ARG A 236 13.81 -1.31 12.28
N PHE A 237 13.32 -0.71 13.38
CA PHE A 237 12.29 0.33 13.32
C PHE A 237 12.72 1.56 12.52
N ALA A 238 13.95 2.05 12.74
CA ALA A 238 14.48 3.18 11.97
C ALA A 238 14.54 2.86 10.46
N ARG A 239 15.00 1.63 10.12
CA ARG A 239 15.16 1.18 8.74
C ARG A 239 13.81 0.96 8.04
N HIS A 240 12.85 0.30 8.70
CA HIS A 240 11.61 -0.14 8.06
C HIS A 240 10.43 0.83 8.25
N LEU A 241 10.43 1.60 9.35
CA LEU A 241 9.32 2.48 9.74
C LEU A 241 9.73 3.97 9.84
N GLY A 242 11.00 4.30 9.63
CA GLY A 242 11.50 5.68 9.75
C GLY A 242 11.36 6.28 11.15
N THR A 243 11.14 5.46 12.20
CA THR A 243 10.89 5.92 13.56
C THR A 243 11.57 4.99 14.59
N SER A 244 11.59 5.39 15.86
CA SER A 244 12.01 4.50 16.94
C SER A 244 10.83 3.65 17.45
N PRO A 245 11.07 2.46 18.09
CA PRO A 245 10.01 1.65 18.70
C PRO A 245 9.15 2.44 19.69
N GLY A 246 9.79 3.24 20.55
CA GLY A 246 9.07 4.11 21.50
C GLY A 246 8.30 5.22 20.82
N GLY A 247 8.82 5.79 19.74
CA GLY A 247 8.13 6.79 18.90
C GLY A 247 6.89 6.20 18.23
N TRP A 248 7.00 5.00 17.68
CA TRP A 248 5.88 4.27 17.09
C TRP A 248 4.81 3.95 18.14
N LEU A 249 5.19 3.36 19.26
CA LEU A 249 4.26 3.02 20.34
C LEU A 249 3.49 4.26 20.86
N LEU A 250 4.20 5.38 21.03
CA LEU A 250 3.58 6.64 21.42
C LEU A 250 2.61 7.16 20.35
N SER A 251 2.96 7.02 19.07
CA SER A 251 2.09 7.40 17.95
C SER A 251 0.77 6.64 17.99
N ARG A 252 0.85 5.32 18.17
CA ARG A 252 -0.33 4.45 18.25
C ARG A 252 -1.21 4.79 19.46
N ARG A 253 -0.62 5.02 20.63
CA ARG A 253 -1.33 5.43 21.84
C ARG A 253 -2.05 6.79 21.69
N VAL A 254 -1.42 7.75 21.04
CA VAL A 254 -2.06 9.06 20.77
C VAL A 254 -3.18 8.93 19.74
N ALA A 255 -3.00 8.10 18.71
CA ALA A 255 -4.05 7.83 17.72
C ALA A 255 -5.28 7.17 18.37
N GLU A 256 -5.07 6.16 19.22
CA GLU A 256 -6.16 5.52 19.96
C GLU A 256 -6.84 6.50 20.93
N ALA A 257 -6.07 7.38 21.60
CA ALA A 257 -6.64 8.43 22.45
C ALA A 257 -7.54 9.40 21.65
N ARG A 258 -7.18 9.73 20.42
CA ARG A 258 -8.03 10.54 19.51
C ARG A 258 -9.35 9.85 19.25
N THR A 259 -9.33 8.59 18.84
CA THR A 259 -10.55 7.80 18.57
C THR A 259 -11.45 7.75 19.79
N LEU A 260 -10.89 7.54 20.99
CA LEU A 260 -11.67 7.55 22.22
C LEU A 260 -12.25 8.95 22.57
N LEU A 261 -11.52 10.02 22.26
CA LEU A 261 -12.03 11.40 22.46
C LEU A 261 -13.17 11.75 21.50
N GLU A 262 -13.13 11.25 20.28
CA GLU A 262 -14.14 11.46 19.24
C GLU A 262 -15.44 10.69 19.54
N HIS A 263 -15.33 9.43 19.96
CA HIS A 263 -16.46 8.51 20.02
C HIS A 263 -16.96 8.19 21.43
N THR A 264 -16.33 8.71 22.50
CA THR A 264 -16.72 8.41 23.89
C THR A 264 -16.70 9.64 24.78
N ASP A 265 -17.45 9.58 25.91
CA ASP A 265 -17.45 10.61 26.97
C ASP A 265 -16.45 10.31 28.09
N LEU A 266 -15.54 9.36 27.91
CA LEU A 266 -14.57 9.00 28.91
C LEU A 266 -13.71 10.20 29.34
N SER A 267 -13.40 10.31 30.64
CA SER A 267 -12.51 11.35 31.13
C SER A 267 -11.08 11.17 30.57
N VAL A 268 -10.32 12.25 30.52
CA VAL A 268 -8.92 12.22 30.03
C VAL A 268 -8.06 11.27 30.86
N GLU A 269 -8.36 11.11 32.13
CA GLU A 269 -7.73 10.19 33.07
C GLU A 269 -7.98 8.73 32.68
N VAL A 270 -9.22 8.39 32.39
CA VAL A 270 -9.61 7.04 31.94
C VAL A 270 -9.01 6.74 30.56
N ILE A 271 -9.01 7.71 29.64
CA ILE A 271 -8.38 7.54 28.33
C ILE A 271 -6.89 7.31 28.48
N ALA A 272 -6.20 8.09 29.33
CA ALA A 272 -4.76 7.90 29.56
C ALA A 272 -4.44 6.49 30.01
N ALA A 273 -5.21 5.94 30.97
CA ALA A 273 -5.06 4.57 31.44
C ALA A 273 -5.33 3.54 30.31
N ARG A 274 -6.41 3.71 29.56
CA ARG A 274 -6.79 2.80 28.46
C ARG A 274 -5.77 2.71 27.34
N VAL A 275 -5.07 3.81 27.05
CA VAL A 275 -4.05 3.82 26.02
C VAL A 275 -2.65 3.55 26.56
N GLY A 276 -2.51 3.12 27.83
CA GLY A 276 -1.24 2.75 28.42
C GLY A 276 -0.28 3.92 28.69
N LEU A 277 -0.81 5.11 28.90
CA LEU A 277 -0.05 6.26 29.40
C LEU A 277 -0.23 6.39 30.90
N SER A 278 0.89 6.61 31.61
CA SER A 278 0.95 6.56 33.07
C SER A 278 0.07 7.60 33.80
N SER A 279 -0.34 8.67 33.11
CA SER A 279 -1.18 9.72 33.69
C SER A 279 -1.81 10.64 32.65
N ALA A 280 -2.90 11.33 33.02
CA ALA A 280 -3.52 12.36 32.21
C ALA A 280 -2.54 13.50 31.88
N VAL A 281 -1.62 13.84 32.78
CA VAL A 281 -0.57 14.84 32.54
C VAL A 281 0.33 14.42 31.40
N ASN A 282 0.74 13.16 31.38
CA ASN A 282 1.57 12.61 30.31
C ASN A 282 0.79 12.58 28.99
N LEU A 283 -0.48 12.17 28.99
CA LEU A 283 -1.35 12.23 27.82
C LEU A 283 -1.46 13.66 27.29
N ARG A 284 -1.79 14.65 28.13
CA ARG A 284 -1.92 16.07 27.72
C ARG A 284 -0.64 16.57 27.07
N ARG A 285 0.52 16.33 27.69
CA ARG A 285 1.83 16.74 27.15
C ARG A 285 2.13 16.11 25.80
N ARG A 286 1.94 14.79 25.66
CA ARG A 286 2.23 14.04 24.42
C ARG A 286 1.25 14.37 23.31
N PHE A 287 -0.02 14.56 23.66
CA PHE A 287 -1.07 14.93 22.73
C PHE A 287 -0.84 16.35 22.18
N HIS A 288 -0.52 17.30 23.06
CA HIS A 288 -0.20 18.68 22.66
C HIS A 288 1.06 18.74 21.79
N ALA A 289 2.11 18.01 22.13
CA ALA A 289 3.35 17.96 21.35
C ALA A 289 3.15 17.44 19.91
N ARG A 290 2.12 16.63 19.67
CA ARG A 290 1.84 16.05 18.35
C ARG A 290 0.77 16.74 17.55
N LEU A 291 -0.22 17.32 18.21
CA LEU A 291 -1.43 17.87 17.59
C LEU A 291 -1.62 19.39 17.84
N GLY A 292 -0.71 20.02 18.58
CA GLY A 292 -0.76 21.45 18.87
C GLY A 292 -1.88 21.88 19.82
N MET A 293 -2.68 20.93 20.36
CA MET A 293 -3.82 21.25 21.22
C MET A 293 -4.01 20.22 22.35
N THR A 294 -4.79 20.59 23.36
CA THR A 294 -5.08 19.68 24.48
C THR A 294 -6.15 18.65 24.10
N PRO A 295 -6.20 17.46 24.76
CA PRO A 295 -7.25 16.47 24.54
C PRO A 295 -8.67 17.04 24.69
N SER A 296 -8.91 17.91 25.68
CA SER A 296 -10.22 18.51 25.89
C SER A 296 -10.59 19.53 24.82
N ALA A 297 -9.62 20.27 24.27
CA ALA A 297 -9.86 21.18 23.15
C ALA A 297 -10.14 20.37 21.87
N TYR A 298 -9.41 19.29 21.65
CA TYR A 298 -9.63 18.38 20.54
C TYR A 298 -11.04 17.78 20.56
N ARG A 299 -11.49 17.25 21.71
CA ARG A 299 -12.85 16.70 21.87
C ARG A 299 -13.93 17.72 21.48
N ARG A 300 -13.80 18.98 21.97
CA ARG A 300 -14.75 20.03 21.60
C ARG A 300 -14.77 20.32 20.11
N ALA A 301 -13.61 20.40 19.48
CA ALA A 301 -13.50 20.68 18.06
C ALA A 301 -14.03 19.52 17.18
N ALA A 302 -13.80 18.28 17.58
CA ALA A 302 -14.21 17.08 16.83
C ALA A 302 -15.73 16.78 16.93
N ARG A 303 -16.43 17.41 17.88
CA ARG A 303 -17.87 17.19 18.14
C ARG A 303 -18.75 18.41 17.81
N VAL A 304 -18.18 19.41 17.17
CA VAL A 304 -19.01 20.50 16.59
C VAL A 304 -19.67 19.93 15.33
N PRO A 305 -21.03 19.98 15.23
CA PRO A 305 -21.77 19.46 14.09
C PRO A 305 -21.47 20.21 12.79
#